data_31a0452617299e56082fed16f6b7026f
#
_entry.id   31a0452617299e56082fed16f6b7026f
#
_cell.length_a   1.000
_cell.length_b   1.000
_cell.length_c   1.000
_cell.angle_alpha   90.00
_cell.angle_beta   90.00
_cell.angle_gamma   90.00
#
_symmetry.space_group_name_H-M   'P 1'
#
loop_
_entity.id
_entity.type
_entity.pdbx_description
1 polymer ?
#
loop_
_entity_poly.entity_id
_entity_poly.type
_entity_poly.pdbx_seq_one_letter_code
_entity_poly.pdbx_strand_id
1 'polypeptide(L)'
;MPIGQPKGDEYSISIYKRVWDKTITHRYFEYPFPAWFYGFLAGIQEIFLGKNMIVGELQAEAWPPNGQSIPETSLVEQNKSLDASRLKDRFNYGKATGMKNIILWGGEYWYYREKILNDPSLWNVAKEEYK
;
A
#
# COMPACT_ATOMS: atom_id res chain seq x y z
N MET A 1 -8.88 6.49 20.35
CA MET A 1 -8.56 5.06 20.32
C MET A 1 -9.85 4.29 20.33
N PRO A 2 -10.05 3.31 19.46
CA PRO A 2 -11.25 2.49 19.53
C PRO A 2 -11.22 1.68 20.84
N ILE A 3 -12.28 1.81 21.61
CA ILE A 3 -12.55 0.99 22.78
C ILE A 3 -12.71 -0.45 22.27
N GLY A 4 -11.91 -1.38 22.78
CA GLY A 4 -12.02 -2.79 22.41
C GLY A 4 -10.99 -3.30 21.39
N GLN A 5 -9.85 -2.65 21.26
CA GLN A 5 -8.74 -3.23 20.48
C GLN A 5 -8.33 -4.61 21.05
N PRO A 6 -8.12 -5.61 20.19
CA PRO A 6 -7.65 -6.92 20.63
C PRO A 6 -6.29 -6.79 21.34
N LYS A 7 -6.05 -7.65 22.33
CA LYS A 7 -4.74 -7.71 22.98
C LYS A 7 -3.74 -8.33 22.03
N GLY A 8 -2.69 -7.61 21.69
CA GLY A 8 -1.59 -8.07 20.86
C GLY A 8 -0.28 -7.47 21.34
N ASP A 9 0.83 -8.06 20.92
CA ASP A 9 2.18 -7.55 21.21
C ASP A 9 2.57 -6.42 20.29
N GLU A 10 2.01 -6.43 19.08
CA GLU A 10 2.19 -5.45 18.02
C GLU A 10 0.86 -5.14 17.33
N TYR A 11 0.68 -3.93 16.84
CA TYR A 11 -0.49 -3.55 16.04
C TYR A 11 -0.09 -3.28 14.61
N SER A 12 -0.95 -3.69 13.69
CA SER A 12 -0.77 -3.51 12.25
C SER A 12 -1.84 -2.61 11.69
N ILE A 13 -1.45 -1.76 10.74
CA ILE A 13 -2.37 -0.98 9.92
C ILE A 13 -2.18 -1.31 8.45
N SER A 14 -3.28 -1.25 7.70
CA SER A 14 -3.25 -1.35 6.24
C SER A 14 -3.43 0.03 5.62
N ILE A 15 -2.60 0.37 4.65
CA ILE A 15 -2.59 1.67 3.96
C ILE A 15 -2.79 1.44 2.46
N TYR A 16 -3.99 1.74 1.98
CA TYR A 16 -4.35 1.70 0.57
C TYR A 16 -4.52 3.12 0.06
N LYS A 17 -3.55 3.59 -0.72
CA LYS A 17 -3.49 4.99 -1.15
C LYS A 17 -4.41 5.31 -2.30
N ARG A 18 -4.55 4.39 -3.27
CA ARG A 18 -5.32 4.65 -4.48
C ARG A 18 -6.21 3.45 -4.81
N VAL A 19 -7.50 3.63 -4.64
CA VAL A 19 -8.51 2.59 -4.83
C VAL A 19 -9.62 3.07 -5.76
N TRP A 20 -10.31 2.13 -6.39
CA TRP A 20 -11.50 2.43 -7.14
C TRP A 20 -12.69 2.62 -6.19
N ASP A 21 -13.29 3.81 -6.22
CA ASP A 21 -14.56 4.05 -5.53
C ASP A 21 -15.73 3.58 -6.40
N LYS A 22 -16.32 2.47 -6.03
CA LYS A 22 -17.45 1.87 -6.73
C LYS A 22 -18.82 2.41 -6.29
N THR A 23 -18.86 3.22 -5.24
CA THR A 23 -20.11 3.55 -4.54
C THR A 23 -20.64 4.92 -4.89
N ILE A 24 -19.78 5.92 -4.90
CA ILE A 24 -20.19 7.33 -5.01
C ILE A 24 -19.69 7.97 -6.30
N THR A 25 -18.36 7.93 -6.51
CA THR A 25 -17.75 8.72 -7.59
C THR A 25 -17.48 7.91 -8.86
N HIS A 26 -17.44 6.58 -8.78
CA HIS A 26 -17.02 5.68 -9.85
C HIS A 26 -15.69 6.11 -10.49
N ARG A 27 -14.72 6.46 -9.63
CA ARG A 27 -13.38 6.96 -10.01
C ARG A 27 -12.31 6.37 -9.09
N TYR A 28 -11.07 6.46 -9.54
CA TYR A 28 -9.95 6.24 -8.65
C TYR A 28 -9.87 7.39 -7.64
N PHE A 29 -9.92 7.03 -6.38
CA PHE A 29 -9.78 7.95 -5.26
C PHE A 29 -8.43 7.73 -4.59
N GLU A 30 -7.75 8.80 -4.27
CA GLU A 30 -6.50 8.75 -3.51
C GLU A 30 -6.73 9.33 -2.11
N TYR A 31 -6.44 8.51 -1.10
CA TYR A 31 -6.59 8.94 0.29
C TYR A 31 -5.61 10.08 0.61
N PRO A 32 -6.10 11.20 1.15
CA PRO A 32 -5.32 12.42 1.32
C PRO A 32 -4.38 12.41 2.52
N PHE A 33 -4.37 11.34 3.33
CA PHE A 33 -3.58 11.30 4.56
C PHE A 33 -2.08 11.30 4.25
N PRO A 34 -1.32 12.28 4.80
CA PRO A 34 0.13 12.31 4.65
C PRO A 34 0.78 11.23 5.52
N ALA A 35 1.99 10.80 5.14
CA ALA A 35 2.71 9.73 5.85
C ALA A 35 2.94 10.05 7.33
N TRP A 36 3.25 11.30 7.67
CA TRP A 36 3.48 11.73 9.06
C TRP A 36 2.26 11.47 9.97
N PHE A 37 1.05 11.50 9.40
CA PHE A 37 -0.17 11.23 10.18
C PHE A 37 -0.17 9.82 10.77
N TYR A 38 0.23 8.83 9.98
CA TYR A 38 0.35 7.45 10.46
C TYR A 38 1.51 7.28 11.45
N GLY A 39 2.63 7.97 11.22
CA GLY A 39 3.74 8.02 12.19
C GLY A 39 3.31 8.63 13.53
N PHE A 40 2.51 9.70 13.49
CA PHE A 40 1.94 10.30 14.67
C PHE A 40 1.02 9.34 15.43
N LEU A 41 0.13 8.64 14.73
CA LEU A 41 -0.73 7.63 15.35
C LEU A 41 0.09 6.50 15.99
N ALA A 42 1.15 6.05 15.31
CA ALA A 42 2.06 5.04 15.85
C ALA A 42 2.75 5.52 17.14
N GLY A 43 3.23 6.76 17.15
CA GLY A 43 3.84 7.36 18.33
C GLY A 43 2.88 7.48 19.53
N ILE A 44 1.63 7.89 19.27
CA ILE A 44 0.59 7.90 20.30
C ILE A 44 0.37 6.50 20.88
N GLN A 45 0.28 5.50 19.99
CA GLN A 45 0.07 4.12 20.42
C GLN A 45 1.22 3.60 21.29
N GLU A 46 2.46 3.89 20.90
CA GLU A 46 3.65 3.51 21.66
C GLU A 46 3.66 4.18 23.04
N ILE A 47 3.40 5.48 23.10
CA ILE A 47 3.39 6.26 24.37
C ILE A 47 2.30 5.77 25.32
N PHE A 48 1.08 5.56 24.84
CA PHE A 48 -0.06 5.26 25.72
C PHE A 48 -0.24 3.77 26.02
N LEU A 49 0.18 2.88 25.12
CA LEU A 49 -0.02 1.44 25.26
C LEU A 49 1.29 0.66 25.37
N GLY A 50 2.44 1.29 25.16
CA GLY A 50 3.74 0.61 25.13
C GLY A 50 3.84 -0.44 24.01
N LYS A 51 3.10 -0.26 22.91
CA LYS A 51 3.00 -1.22 21.83
C LYS A 51 3.43 -0.61 20.50
N ASN A 52 4.29 -1.31 19.78
CA ASN A 52 4.68 -0.90 18.45
C ASN A 52 3.52 -1.00 17.46
N MET A 53 3.55 -0.12 16.46
CA MET A 53 2.69 -0.19 15.30
C MET A 53 3.55 -0.40 14.05
N ILE A 54 3.11 -1.28 13.18
CA ILE A 54 3.73 -1.55 11.88
C ILE A 54 2.76 -1.25 10.75
N VAL A 55 3.28 -1.02 9.55
CA VAL A 55 2.47 -1.07 8.33
C VAL A 55 2.48 -2.52 7.86
N GLY A 56 1.41 -3.25 8.11
CA GLY A 56 1.27 -4.66 7.72
C GLY A 56 0.89 -4.84 6.27
N GLU A 57 0.24 -3.83 5.68
CA GLU A 57 -0.07 -3.81 4.26
C GLU A 57 0.04 -2.39 3.73
N LEU A 58 1.06 -2.11 2.93
CA LEU A 58 1.12 -0.90 2.12
C LEU A 58 0.81 -1.29 0.68
N GLN A 59 -0.22 -0.67 0.11
CA GLN A 59 -0.64 -0.96 -1.26
C GLN A 59 0.52 -0.90 -2.26
N ALA A 60 0.80 -2.03 -2.88
CA ALA A 60 1.80 -2.16 -3.93
C ALA A 60 1.32 -3.06 -5.09
N GLU A 61 0.00 -3.17 -5.24
CA GLU A 61 -0.67 -3.84 -6.34
C GLU A 61 -1.74 -2.95 -6.97
N ALA A 62 -2.16 -3.29 -8.20
CA ALA A 62 -3.26 -2.61 -8.85
C ALA A 62 -4.60 -2.95 -8.19
N TRP A 63 -5.49 -1.96 -8.18
CA TRP A 63 -6.89 -2.12 -7.77
C TRP A 63 -7.79 -1.83 -8.97
N PRO A 64 -8.15 -2.86 -9.75
CA PRO A 64 -9.02 -2.70 -10.90
C PRO A 64 -10.43 -2.19 -10.54
N PRO A 65 -11.11 -1.51 -11.49
CA PRO A 65 -12.45 -1.02 -11.26
C PRO A 65 -13.46 -2.16 -11.14
N ASN A 66 -14.57 -1.88 -10.47
CA ASN A 66 -15.76 -2.74 -10.40
C ASN A 66 -15.51 -4.17 -9.89
N GLY A 67 -14.42 -4.42 -9.16
CA GLY A 67 -14.10 -5.74 -8.64
C GLY A 67 -13.59 -6.73 -9.70
N GLN A 68 -13.16 -6.23 -10.86
CA GLN A 68 -12.47 -7.05 -11.85
C GLN A 68 -11.17 -7.62 -11.26
N SER A 69 -10.83 -8.83 -11.65
CA SER A 69 -9.55 -9.40 -11.27
C SER A 69 -8.40 -8.77 -12.07
N ILE A 70 -7.19 -8.80 -11.52
CA ILE A 70 -6.00 -8.28 -12.20
C ILE A 70 -5.79 -8.92 -13.57
N PRO A 71 -5.91 -10.27 -13.74
CA PRO A 71 -5.74 -10.91 -15.06
C PRO A 71 -6.78 -10.50 -16.09
N GLU A 72 -7.97 -10.08 -15.67
CA GLU A 72 -9.05 -9.63 -16.58
C GLU A 72 -8.92 -8.16 -16.97
N THR A 73 -7.96 -7.46 -16.38
CA THR A 73 -7.80 -6.01 -16.54
C THR A 73 -6.60 -5.71 -17.43
N SER A 74 -6.78 -4.81 -18.40
CA SER A 74 -5.68 -4.39 -19.27
C SER A 74 -4.55 -3.71 -18.49
N LEU A 75 -3.32 -3.80 -18.98
CA LEU A 75 -2.16 -3.14 -18.38
C LEU A 75 -2.36 -1.62 -18.23
N VAL A 76 -3.01 -1.00 -19.22
CA VAL A 76 -3.34 0.43 -19.19
C VAL A 76 -4.26 0.76 -18.01
N GLU A 77 -5.26 -0.08 -17.74
CA GLU A 77 -6.16 0.13 -16.61
C GLU A 77 -5.46 -0.13 -15.28
N GLN A 78 -4.66 -1.21 -15.19
CA GLN A 78 -3.86 -1.49 -13.99
C GLN A 78 -2.95 -0.30 -13.63
N ASN A 79 -2.33 0.33 -14.60
CA ASN A 79 -1.44 1.48 -14.42
C ASN A 79 -2.16 2.73 -13.87
N LYS A 80 -3.47 2.83 -13.99
CA LYS A 80 -4.22 3.95 -13.37
C LYS A 80 -4.21 3.91 -11.85
N SER A 81 -4.11 2.73 -11.25
CA SER A 81 -4.01 2.57 -9.80
C SER A 81 -2.58 2.35 -9.31
N LEU A 82 -1.76 1.60 -10.05
CA LEU A 82 -0.35 1.38 -9.73
C LEU A 82 0.49 1.20 -10.99
N ASP A 83 1.40 2.13 -11.23
CA ASP A 83 2.50 2.08 -12.19
C ASP A 83 3.85 2.18 -11.45
N ALA A 84 4.96 2.16 -12.18
CA ALA A 84 6.31 2.22 -11.61
C ALA A 84 6.55 3.48 -10.77
N SER A 85 6.05 4.63 -11.21
CA SER A 85 6.18 5.89 -10.46
C SER A 85 5.42 5.82 -9.14
N ARG A 86 4.17 5.35 -9.18
CA ARG A 86 3.36 5.18 -7.97
C ARG A 86 3.94 4.14 -7.01
N LEU A 87 4.52 3.06 -7.53
CA LEU A 87 5.20 2.09 -6.67
C LEU A 87 6.38 2.73 -5.95
N LYS A 88 7.20 3.51 -6.65
CA LYS A 88 8.28 4.28 -6.01
C LYS A 88 7.76 5.24 -4.96
N ASP A 89 6.65 5.93 -5.24
CA ASP A 89 5.98 6.79 -4.27
C ASP A 89 5.50 6.01 -3.03
N ARG A 90 5.07 4.74 -3.18
CA ARG A 90 4.70 3.89 -2.02
C ARG A 90 5.91 3.57 -1.15
N PHE A 91 7.07 3.25 -1.73
CA PHE A 91 8.30 3.07 -0.95
C PHE A 91 8.65 4.34 -0.17
N ASN A 92 8.66 5.49 -0.84
CA ASN A 92 8.95 6.77 -0.19
C ASN A 92 7.93 7.12 0.89
N TYR A 93 6.65 6.88 0.62
CA TYR A 93 5.57 7.09 1.58
C TYR A 93 5.74 6.21 2.81
N GLY A 94 6.01 4.93 2.62
CA GLY A 94 6.28 4.00 3.73
C GLY A 94 7.44 4.50 4.60
N LYS A 95 8.59 4.80 4.00
CA LYS A 95 9.76 5.36 4.70
C LYS A 95 9.41 6.63 5.48
N ALA A 96 8.60 7.51 4.89
CA ALA A 96 8.19 8.78 5.51
C ALA A 96 7.22 8.63 6.70
N THR A 97 6.63 7.46 6.93
CA THR A 97 5.87 7.19 8.16
C THR A 97 6.76 7.12 9.40
N GLY A 98 8.04 6.82 9.23
CA GLY A 98 8.98 6.59 10.34
C GLY A 98 8.77 5.27 11.08
N MET A 99 7.84 4.43 10.66
CA MET A 99 7.63 3.11 11.25
C MET A 99 8.77 2.16 10.89
N LYS A 100 9.15 1.28 11.83
CA LYS A 100 10.29 0.37 11.65
C LYS A 100 10.03 -0.72 10.62
N ASN A 101 8.82 -1.26 10.61
CA ASN A 101 8.44 -2.38 9.75
C ASN A 101 7.34 -1.95 8.81
N ILE A 102 7.60 -2.11 7.51
CA ILE A 102 6.66 -1.77 6.44
C ILE A 102 6.63 -2.94 5.47
N ILE A 103 5.48 -3.57 5.36
CA ILE A 103 5.24 -4.69 4.46
C ILE A 103 4.46 -4.15 3.26
N LEU A 104 5.03 -4.29 2.07
CA LEU A 104 4.34 -3.95 0.83
C LEU A 104 3.50 -5.16 0.38
N TRP A 105 2.24 -4.89 0.06
CA TRP A 105 1.32 -5.89 -0.47
C TRP A 105 1.30 -5.80 -1.99
N GLY A 106 1.92 -6.78 -2.69
CA GLY A 106 1.95 -6.77 -4.16
C GLY A 106 3.14 -7.49 -4.80
N GLY A 107 3.95 -8.23 -4.07
CA GLY A 107 5.11 -8.94 -4.63
C GLY A 107 4.73 -9.93 -5.72
N GLU A 108 3.64 -10.68 -5.55
CA GLU A 108 3.08 -11.60 -6.54
C GLU A 108 2.62 -10.87 -7.80
N TYR A 109 2.05 -9.68 -7.63
CA TYR A 109 1.61 -8.83 -8.73
C TYR A 109 2.79 -8.33 -9.57
N TRP A 110 3.92 -7.93 -8.96
CA TRP A 110 5.11 -7.50 -9.69
C TRP A 110 5.71 -8.66 -10.49
N TYR A 111 5.73 -9.86 -9.89
CA TYR A 111 6.16 -11.08 -10.56
C TYR A 111 5.25 -11.43 -11.74
N TYR A 112 3.93 -11.37 -11.56
CA TYR A 112 2.95 -11.56 -12.62
C TYR A 112 3.16 -10.59 -13.78
N ARG A 113 3.38 -9.29 -13.50
CA ARG A 113 3.67 -8.28 -14.51
C ARG A 113 4.93 -8.62 -15.31
N GLU A 114 6.00 -8.99 -14.63
CA GLU A 114 7.26 -9.35 -15.29
C GLU A 114 7.12 -10.62 -16.15
N LYS A 115 6.54 -11.69 -15.60
CA LYS A 115 6.55 -13.01 -16.24
C LYS A 115 5.43 -13.25 -17.24
N ILE A 116 4.26 -12.70 -16.99
CA ILE A 116 3.07 -12.97 -17.80
C ILE A 116 2.80 -11.81 -18.77
N LEU A 117 2.96 -10.58 -18.31
CA LEU A 117 2.70 -9.40 -19.16
C LEU A 117 3.96 -8.83 -19.82
N ASN A 118 5.13 -9.44 -19.63
CA ASN A 118 6.43 -8.96 -20.12
C ASN A 118 6.72 -7.49 -19.74
N ASP A 119 6.24 -7.08 -18.57
CA ASP A 119 6.46 -5.74 -18.04
C ASP A 119 7.25 -5.78 -16.72
N PRO A 120 8.59 -5.61 -16.78
CA PRO A 120 9.44 -5.65 -15.60
C PRO A 120 9.47 -4.33 -14.81
N SER A 121 8.66 -3.34 -15.17
CA SER A 121 8.77 -1.98 -14.63
C SER A 121 8.62 -1.92 -13.10
N LEU A 122 7.64 -2.63 -12.54
CA LEU A 122 7.42 -2.69 -11.09
C LEU A 122 8.53 -3.48 -10.38
N TRP A 123 8.92 -4.60 -10.96
CA TRP A 123 9.99 -5.45 -10.43
C TRP A 123 11.33 -4.72 -10.37
N ASN A 124 11.63 -3.90 -11.37
CA ASN A 124 12.85 -3.09 -11.39
C ASN A 124 12.83 -2.03 -10.29
N VAL A 125 11.71 -1.34 -10.06
CA VAL A 125 11.57 -0.41 -8.92
C VAL A 125 11.82 -1.13 -7.60
N ALA A 126 11.20 -2.29 -7.39
CA ALA A 126 11.42 -3.06 -6.17
C ALA A 126 12.89 -3.45 -5.98
N LYS A 127 13.57 -3.93 -7.03
CA LYS A 127 15.01 -4.24 -6.97
C LYS A 127 15.89 -3.04 -6.62
N GLU A 128 15.51 -1.83 -7.04
CA GLU A 128 16.24 -0.61 -6.71
C GLU A 128 16.04 -0.21 -5.24
N GLU A 129 14.83 -0.34 -4.73
CA GLU A 129 14.47 0.10 -3.39
C GLU A 129 14.91 -0.86 -2.27
N TYR A 130 15.19 -2.13 -2.60
CA TYR A 130 15.70 -3.14 -1.67
C TYR A 130 17.23 -3.32 -1.69
N LYS A 131 17.96 -2.47 -2.41
CA LYS A 131 19.43 -2.42 -2.35
C LYS A 131 19.91 -1.64 -1.15
#